data_e91016c85682c004f3565bec411524f9
#
_entry.id   e91016c85682c004f3565bec411524f9
#
_cell.length_a   1.000
_cell.length_b   1.000
_cell.length_c   1.000
_cell.angle_alpha   90.00
_cell.angle_beta   90.00
_cell.angle_gamma   90.00
#
_symmetry.space_group_name_H-M   'P 1'
#
loop_
_entity.id
_entity.type
_entity.pdbx_description
1 polymer ?
#
loop_
_entity_poly.entity_id
_entity_poly.type
_entity_poly.pdbx_seq_one_letter_code
_entity_poly.pdbx_strand_id
1 'polypeptide(L)'
;MRDQMSSFDIARMALDINALAGARCRKMYQPHYEQVVLRLNPKGVAKRDLVIVRGQRVYFSQRDRPMPTQPPQFAMLLRKHLSNARLTGASQLGFDRILVLEFDTKDGRRDLVIEMFRNGNVILLDLSLIHIYEPTRPLYIS
;
A
#
# COMPACT_ATOMS: atom_id res chain seq x y z
N MET A 1 1.32 19.43 15.95
CA MET A 1 0.90 18.18 15.29
C MET A 1 1.88 17.83 14.19
N ARG A 2 2.26 16.59 14.13
CA ARG A 2 3.19 16.15 13.10
C ARG A 2 2.44 15.71 11.85
N ASP A 3 2.91 16.14 10.70
CA ASP A 3 2.32 15.74 9.42
C ASP A 3 2.83 14.39 8.95
N GLN A 4 3.94 13.92 9.48
CA GLN A 4 4.57 12.68 9.05
C GLN A 4 4.69 11.71 10.21
N MET A 5 4.61 10.42 9.89
CA MET A 5 4.78 9.37 10.88
C MET A 5 6.27 9.20 11.21
N SER A 6 6.54 8.95 12.48
CA SER A 6 7.88 8.61 12.93
C SER A 6 8.18 7.13 12.64
N SER A 7 9.44 6.73 12.88
CA SER A 7 9.82 5.33 12.76
C SER A 7 9.05 4.45 13.74
N PHE A 8 8.76 4.98 14.94
CA PHE A 8 7.95 4.24 15.91
C PHE A 8 6.51 4.05 15.43
N ASP A 9 5.94 5.08 14.81
CA ASP A 9 4.58 5.00 14.27
C ASP A 9 4.50 3.93 13.18
N ILE A 10 5.53 3.84 12.34
CA ILE A 10 5.57 2.85 11.28
C ILE A 10 5.73 1.45 11.85
N ALA A 11 6.55 1.29 12.88
CA ALA A 11 6.69 -0.01 13.54
C ALA A 11 5.36 -0.46 14.11
N ARG A 12 4.60 0.45 14.73
CA ARG A 12 3.28 0.12 15.26
C ARG A 12 2.32 -0.24 14.13
N MET A 13 2.37 0.50 13.04
CA MET A 13 1.50 0.23 11.90
C MET A 13 1.80 -1.13 11.30
N ALA A 14 3.07 -1.53 11.24
CA ALA A 14 3.43 -2.86 10.77
C ALA A 14 2.79 -3.95 11.62
N LEU A 15 2.77 -3.77 12.93
CA LEU A 15 2.11 -4.73 13.81
C LEU A 15 0.60 -4.80 13.55
N ASP A 16 -0.02 -3.64 13.37
CA ASP A 16 -1.46 -3.59 13.13
C ASP A 16 -1.83 -4.26 11.80
N ILE A 17 -1.00 -4.08 10.79
CA ILE A 17 -1.24 -4.71 9.50
C ILE A 17 -0.97 -6.21 9.57
N ASN A 18 0.05 -6.63 10.30
CA ASN A 18 0.32 -8.06 10.49
C ASN A 18 -0.84 -8.78 11.15
N ALA A 19 -1.59 -8.10 11.99
CA ALA A 19 -2.77 -8.68 12.61
C ALA A 19 -3.83 -9.05 11.58
N LEU A 20 -3.75 -8.51 10.37
CA LEU A 20 -4.68 -8.81 9.29
C LEU A 20 -4.10 -9.81 8.30
N ALA A 21 -2.99 -10.48 8.61
CA ALA A 21 -2.39 -11.46 7.71
C ALA A 21 -3.43 -12.52 7.33
N GLY A 22 -3.47 -12.86 6.05
CA GLY A 22 -4.49 -13.73 5.49
C GLY A 22 -5.61 -12.99 4.78
N ALA A 23 -5.73 -11.68 5.00
CA ALA A 23 -6.76 -10.88 4.34
C ALA A 23 -6.51 -10.81 2.84
N ARG A 24 -7.60 -10.76 2.07
CA ARG A 24 -7.52 -10.60 0.63
C ARG A 24 -7.61 -9.13 0.26
N CYS A 25 -6.77 -8.71 -0.67
CA CYS A 25 -6.81 -7.35 -1.20
C CYS A 25 -7.88 -7.31 -2.29
N ARG A 26 -9.05 -6.73 -1.97
CA ARG A 26 -10.22 -6.78 -2.85
C ARG A 26 -10.34 -5.58 -3.76
N LYS A 27 -9.83 -4.44 -3.33
CA LYS A 27 -10.00 -3.20 -4.07
C LYS A 27 -8.78 -2.33 -3.88
N MET A 28 -8.35 -1.69 -4.95
CA MET A 28 -7.25 -0.76 -4.92
C MET A 28 -7.66 0.45 -5.73
N TYR A 29 -7.52 1.64 -5.16
CA TYR A 29 -7.83 2.84 -5.90
C TYR A 29 -7.03 4.02 -5.38
N GLN A 30 -7.05 5.08 -6.14
CA GLN A 30 -6.22 6.25 -5.88
C GLN A 30 -7.12 7.48 -5.98
N PRO A 31 -7.79 7.86 -4.87
CA PRO A 31 -8.69 9.02 -4.90
C PRO A 31 -7.97 10.30 -5.26
N HIS A 32 -6.69 10.36 -4.98
CA HIS A 32 -5.85 11.51 -5.24
C HIS A 32 -4.45 11.00 -5.59
N TYR A 33 -3.70 11.80 -6.33
CA TYR A 33 -2.35 11.42 -6.74
C TYR A 33 -1.49 10.98 -5.56
N GLU A 34 -1.65 11.64 -4.41
CA GLU A 34 -0.83 11.34 -3.24
C GLU A 34 -1.45 10.29 -2.32
N GLN A 35 -2.59 9.72 -2.69
CA GLN A 35 -3.31 8.83 -1.79
C GLN A 35 -3.66 7.52 -2.48
N VAL A 36 -3.23 6.42 -1.89
CA VAL A 36 -3.54 5.08 -2.36
C VAL A 36 -4.35 4.36 -1.29
N VAL A 37 -5.43 3.70 -1.69
CA VAL A 37 -6.28 2.96 -0.77
C VAL A 37 -6.33 1.50 -1.17
N LEU A 38 -6.07 0.61 -0.21
CA LEU A 38 -6.17 -0.82 -0.37
C LEU A 38 -7.29 -1.33 0.52
N ARG A 39 -8.29 -1.97 -0.06
CA ARG A 39 -9.36 -2.59 0.72
C ARG A 39 -9.00 -4.02 1.04
N LEU A 40 -8.83 -4.30 2.32
CA LEU A 40 -8.47 -5.62 2.81
C LEU A 40 -9.69 -6.28 3.45
N ASN A 41 -9.96 -7.51 3.07
CA ASN A 41 -11.07 -8.28 3.61
C ASN A 41 -10.52 -9.43 4.45
N PRO A 42 -10.40 -9.23 5.77
CA PRO A 42 -10.02 -10.33 6.65
C PRO A 42 -11.14 -11.34 6.75
N LYS A 43 -10.77 -12.59 6.95
CA LYS A 43 -11.78 -13.64 7.07
C LYS A 43 -12.55 -13.47 8.37
N GLY A 44 -13.88 -13.43 8.27
CA GLY A 44 -14.74 -13.35 9.44
C GLY A 44 -14.81 -12.00 10.11
N VAL A 45 -14.24 -10.98 9.52
CA VAL A 45 -14.22 -9.63 10.09
C VAL A 45 -14.60 -8.63 9.01
N ALA A 46 -15.07 -7.45 9.42
CA ALA A 46 -15.43 -6.41 8.46
C ALA A 46 -14.21 -5.94 7.67
N LYS A 47 -14.47 -5.47 6.44
CA LYS A 47 -13.41 -4.94 5.59
C LYS A 47 -12.69 -3.79 6.26
N ARG A 48 -11.43 -3.64 5.92
CA ARG A 48 -10.60 -2.54 6.40
C ARG A 48 -9.95 -1.86 5.21
N ASP A 49 -10.05 -0.55 5.16
CA ASP A 49 -9.38 0.24 4.13
C ASP A 49 -8.07 0.78 4.68
N LEU A 50 -6.98 0.38 4.06
CA LEU A 50 -5.66 0.89 4.39
C LEU A 50 -5.39 2.09 3.49
N VAL A 51 -5.24 3.26 4.09
CA VAL A 51 -5.02 4.51 3.37
C VAL A 51 -3.54 4.87 3.47
N ILE A 52 -2.91 5.06 2.32
CA ILE A 52 -1.50 5.43 2.24
C ILE A 52 -1.44 6.83 1.67
N VAL A 53 -1.01 7.80 2.49
CA VAL A 53 -0.78 9.17 2.04
C VAL A 53 0.73 9.33 1.87
N ARG A 54 1.15 9.53 0.62
CA ARG A 54 2.57 9.49 0.25
C ARG A 54 3.39 10.46 1.10
N GLY A 55 4.45 9.91 1.71
CA GLY A 55 5.37 10.70 2.50
C GLY A 55 4.84 11.18 3.83
N GLN A 56 3.59 10.90 4.18
CA GLN A 56 2.97 11.43 5.38
C GLN A 56 2.54 10.38 6.37
N ARG A 57 1.61 9.50 5.97
CA ARG A 57 1.05 8.55 6.94
C ARG A 57 0.43 7.35 6.25
N VAL A 58 0.25 6.30 7.04
CA VAL A 58 -0.50 5.11 6.68
C VAL A 58 -1.46 4.84 7.83
N TYR A 59 -2.73 4.63 7.53
CA TYR A 59 -3.71 4.40 8.58
C TYR A 59 -4.90 3.61 8.05
N PHE A 60 -5.67 3.03 8.96
CA PHE A 60 -6.92 2.38 8.60
C PHE A 60 -8.07 3.38 8.66
N SER A 61 -8.98 3.28 7.70
CA SER A 61 -10.14 4.14 7.62
C SER A 61 -11.38 3.31 7.35
N GLN A 62 -12.51 3.74 7.92
CA GLN A 62 -13.79 3.13 7.60
C GLN A 62 -14.66 4.06 6.77
N ARG A 63 -14.14 5.23 6.45
CA ARG A 63 -14.86 6.19 5.62
C ARG A 63 -14.75 5.82 4.16
N ASP A 64 -15.87 5.87 3.45
CA ASP A 64 -15.85 5.72 2.01
C ASP A 64 -15.25 6.96 1.38
N ARG A 65 -14.53 6.76 0.29
CA ARG A 65 -13.91 7.82 -0.46
C ARG A 65 -14.37 7.75 -1.91
N PRO A 66 -14.56 8.90 -2.56
CA PRO A 66 -14.97 8.86 -3.96
C PRO A 66 -13.92 8.19 -4.82
N MET A 67 -14.39 7.39 -5.77
CA MET A 67 -13.50 6.76 -6.74
C MET A 67 -13.44 7.66 -7.97
N PRO A 68 -12.25 7.84 -8.54
CA PRO A 68 -12.14 8.59 -9.79
C PRO A 68 -12.92 7.92 -10.90
N THR A 69 -13.47 8.70 -11.81
CA THR A 69 -14.15 8.18 -12.98
C THR A 69 -13.22 7.33 -13.82
N GLN A 70 -11.98 7.82 -13.99
CA GLN A 70 -10.95 7.07 -14.67
C GLN A 70 -9.84 6.79 -13.67
N PRO A 71 -9.57 5.51 -13.35
CA PRO A 71 -8.56 5.19 -12.37
C PRO A 71 -7.17 5.60 -12.88
N PRO A 72 -6.34 6.17 -12.01
CA PRO A 72 -4.96 6.48 -12.38
C PRO A 72 -4.19 5.22 -12.78
N GLN A 73 -3.15 5.42 -13.54
CA GLN A 73 -2.37 4.32 -14.09
C GLN A 73 -1.81 3.41 -13.00
N PHE A 74 -1.33 3.98 -11.90
CA PHE A 74 -0.80 3.17 -10.81
C PHE A 74 -1.88 2.32 -10.15
N ALA A 75 -3.08 2.87 -9.98
CA ALA A 75 -4.19 2.09 -9.42
C ALA A 75 -4.53 0.91 -10.32
N MET A 76 -4.52 1.11 -11.64
CA MET A 76 -4.75 0.02 -12.57
C MET A 76 -3.66 -1.04 -12.49
N LEU A 77 -2.43 -0.62 -12.30
CA LEU A 77 -1.32 -1.53 -12.14
C LEU A 77 -1.48 -2.37 -10.86
N LEU A 78 -1.88 -1.72 -9.76
CA LEU A 78 -2.14 -2.45 -8.53
C LEU A 78 -3.25 -3.47 -8.71
N ARG A 79 -4.32 -3.09 -9.42
CA ARG A 79 -5.41 -4.03 -9.69
C ARG A 79 -4.94 -5.22 -10.49
N LYS A 80 -4.06 -5.00 -11.46
CA LYS A 80 -3.55 -6.08 -12.27
C LYS A 80 -2.75 -7.09 -11.45
N HIS A 81 -1.96 -6.61 -10.50
CA HIS A 81 -1.02 -7.47 -9.78
C HIS A 81 -1.52 -7.92 -8.41
N LEU A 82 -2.39 -7.15 -7.77
CA LEU A 82 -2.78 -7.43 -6.39
C LEU A 82 -4.24 -7.81 -6.20
N SER A 83 -5.03 -7.91 -7.27
CA SER A 83 -6.43 -8.32 -7.12
C SER A 83 -6.51 -9.71 -6.54
N ASN A 84 -7.24 -9.84 -5.43
CA ASN A 84 -7.39 -11.07 -4.67
C ASN A 84 -6.08 -11.60 -4.09
N ALA A 85 -5.03 -10.79 -4.07
CA ALA A 85 -3.79 -11.17 -3.42
C ALA A 85 -4.03 -11.33 -1.91
N ARG A 86 -3.31 -12.26 -1.31
CA ARG A 86 -3.41 -12.51 0.12
C ARG A 86 -2.28 -11.78 0.82
N LEU A 87 -2.63 -10.94 1.79
CA LEU A 87 -1.64 -10.28 2.63
C LEU A 87 -0.97 -11.32 3.52
N THR A 88 0.33 -11.46 3.43
CA THR A 88 1.06 -12.42 4.24
C THR A 88 1.79 -11.77 5.40
N GLY A 89 2.07 -10.49 5.32
CA GLY A 89 2.72 -9.81 6.43
C GLY A 89 3.07 -8.38 6.10
N ALA A 90 3.58 -7.70 7.10
CA ALA A 90 4.08 -6.35 6.97
C ALA A 90 5.32 -6.21 7.85
N SER A 91 6.27 -5.41 7.40
CA SER A 91 7.49 -5.19 8.16
C SER A 91 8.02 -3.78 7.93
N GLN A 92 8.81 -3.33 8.87
CA GLN A 92 9.55 -2.08 8.74
C GLN A 92 10.97 -2.43 8.33
N LEU A 93 11.48 -1.75 7.31
CA LEU A 93 12.82 -2.02 6.83
C LEU A 93 13.83 -1.33 7.74
N GLY A 94 14.57 -2.13 8.52
CA GLY A 94 15.44 -1.58 9.53
C GLY A 94 14.63 -0.78 10.53
N PHE A 95 15.14 0.37 10.93
CA PHE A 95 14.39 1.30 11.77
C PHE A 95 14.09 2.58 11.00
N ASP A 96 14.02 2.47 9.69
CA ASP A 96 13.70 3.59 8.81
C ASP A 96 12.20 3.76 8.65
N ARG A 97 11.80 4.85 8.02
CA ARG A 97 10.38 5.09 7.72
C ARG A 97 10.00 4.44 6.40
N ILE A 98 10.25 3.15 6.31
CA ILE A 98 9.90 2.34 5.14
C ILE A 98 9.08 1.16 5.62
N LEU A 99 7.87 1.06 5.10
CA LEU A 99 6.94 -0.03 5.42
C LEU A 99 6.81 -0.93 4.21
N VAL A 100 6.93 -2.24 4.41
CA VAL A 100 6.81 -3.22 3.34
C VAL A 100 5.62 -4.12 3.62
N LEU A 101 4.70 -4.20 2.66
CA LEU A 101 3.57 -5.12 2.71
C LEU A 101 3.84 -6.27 1.77
N GLU A 102 3.71 -7.50 2.28
CA GLU A 102 3.99 -8.70 1.49
C GLU A 102 2.69 -9.36 1.09
N PHE A 103 2.56 -9.65 -0.20
CA PHE A 103 1.37 -10.29 -0.75
C PHE A 103 1.74 -11.55 -1.51
N ASP A 104 0.90 -12.57 -1.38
CA ASP A 104 0.97 -13.76 -2.21
C ASP A 104 -0.08 -13.67 -3.30
N THR A 105 0.33 -13.88 -4.54
CA THR A 105 -0.58 -13.93 -5.68
C THR A 105 -0.42 -15.27 -6.39
N LYS A 106 -1.34 -15.57 -7.30
CA LYS A 106 -1.23 -16.79 -8.10
C LYS A 106 0.02 -16.79 -8.97
N ASP A 107 0.59 -15.62 -9.25
CA ASP A 107 1.78 -15.49 -10.07
C ASP A 107 3.05 -15.30 -9.26
N GLY A 108 2.98 -15.42 -7.94
CA GLY A 108 4.12 -15.29 -7.06
C GLY A 108 3.98 -14.15 -6.08
N ARG A 109 5.08 -13.88 -5.38
CA ARG A 109 5.09 -12.88 -4.34
C ARG A 109 5.23 -11.48 -4.93
N ARG A 110 4.49 -10.55 -4.34
CA ARG A 110 4.60 -9.12 -4.65
C ARG A 110 4.76 -8.36 -3.36
N ASP A 111 5.67 -7.40 -3.32
CA ASP A 111 5.87 -6.53 -2.18
C ASP A 111 5.47 -5.11 -2.54
N LEU A 112 4.73 -4.48 -1.64
CA LEU A 112 4.40 -3.07 -1.78
C LEU A 112 5.28 -2.32 -0.77
N VAL A 113 6.21 -1.51 -1.28
CA VAL A 113 7.16 -0.77 -0.47
C VAL A 113 6.68 0.67 -0.35
N ILE A 114 6.48 1.11 0.87
CA ILE A 114 5.96 2.44 1.16
C ILE A 114 7.05 3.24 1.85
N GLU A 115 7.59 4.23 1.13
CA GLU A 115 8.62 5.11 1.66
C GLU A 115 7.98 6.36 2.22
N MET A 116 8.15 6.59 3.51
CA MET A 116 7.42 7.61 4.25
C MET A 116 8.25 8.85 4.52
N PHE A 117 9.26 9.11 3.70
CA PHE A 117 10.11 10.29 3.90
C PHE A 117 10.04 11.21 2.69
N ARG A 118 10.17 12.51 2.95
CA ARG A 118 10.20 13.55 1.92
C ARG A 118 9.02 13.45 0.97
N ASN A 119 9.30 13.23 -0.30
CA ASN A 119 8.26 13.15 -1.32
C ASN A 119 7.48 11.84 -1.27
N GLY A 120 7.99 10.89 -0.51
CA GLY A 120 7.31 9.60 -0.38
C GLY A 120 7.23 8.84 -1.68
N ASN A 121 7.16 7.52 -1.56
CA ASN A 121 7.00 6.67 -2.73
C ASN A 121 6.19 5.44 -2.34
N VAL A 122 5.47 4.91 -3.31
CA VAL A 122 4.82 3.62 -3.19
C VAL A 122 5.28 2.80 -4.38
N ILE A 123 5.99 1.71 -4.11
CA ILE A 123 6.65 0.93 -5.14
C ILE A 123 6.16 -0.50 -5.06
N LEU A 124 5.69 -1.03 -6.18
CA LEU A 124 5.29 -2.43 -6.26
C LEU A 124 6.45 -3.23 -6.85
N LEU A 125 6.94 -4.20 -6.08
CA LEU A 125 8.03 -5.08 -6.49
C LEU A 125 7.50 -6.44 -6.86
N ASP A 126 7.89 -6.90 -8.05
CA ASP A 126 7.67 -8.27 -8.47
C ASP A 126 8.99 -9.02 -8.27
N LEU A 127 9.08 -9.74 -7.16
CA LEU A 127 10.34 -10.37 -6.78
C LEU A 127 10.75 -11.50 -7.71
N SER A 128 9.78 -12.11 -8.40
CA SER A 128 10.11 -13.20 -9.32
C SER A 128 10.75 -12.71 -10.61
N LEU A 129 10.41 -11.48 -11.03
CA LEU A 129 10.92 -10.90 -12.27
C LEU A 129 11.81 -9.69 -12.02
N ILE A 130 11.94 -9.28 -10.79
CA ILE A 130 12.73 -8.10 -10.39
C ILE A 130 12.25 -6.85 -11.12
N HIS A 131 10.94 -6.73 -11.30
CA HIS A 131 10.33 -5.55 -11.89
C HIS A 131 9.89 -4.60 -10.81
N ILE A 132 10.05 -3.29 -11.06
CA ILE A 132 9.68 -2.25 -10.12
C ILE A 132 8.65 -1.35 -10.79
N TYR A 133 7.50 -1.20 -10.13
CA TYR A 133 6.43 -0.35 -10.62
C TYR A 133 6.21 0.79 -9.63
N GLU A 134 6.21 2.03 -10.13
CA GLU A 134 6.02 3.23 -9.32
C GLU A 134 4.87 4.04 -9.86
N PRO A 135 4.27 4.91 -9.04
CA PRO A 135 3.27 5.83 -9.56
C PRO A 135 3.86 6.72 -10.62
N THR A 136 3.15 6.90 -11.72
CA THR A 136 3.57 7.80 -12.78
C THR A 136 3.54 9.24 -12.26
N ARG A 137 4.62 9.97 -12.43
CA ARG A 137 4.71 11.38 -12.08
C ARG A 137 4.59 12.22 -13.34
N PRO A 138 3.96 13.34 -13.24
CA PRO A 138 4.02 14.28 -14.36
C PRO A 138 5.42 14.77 -14.42
N LEU A 139 6.16 14.65 -15.19
CA LEU A 139 7.44 15.13 -15.24
C LEU A 139 8.55 14.31 -15.18
N TYR A 140 8.83 13.89 -15.21
CA TYR A 140 9.63 13.26 -15.02
C TYR A 140 10.50 12.86 -15.20
N ILE A 141 10.73 12.65 -15.11
CA ILE A 141 11.28 12.27 -15.04
C ILE A 141 12.02 11.82 -14.84
N SER A 142 12.20 11.71 -14.73
CA SER A 142 12.93 11.38 -14.55
C SER A 142 13.50 11.04 -14.13
#